data_2d8b6e72821a9b5345889009954e6a29
#
_entry.id   2d8b6e72821a9b5345889009954e6a29
#
_cell.length_a   1.000
_cell.length_b   1.000
_cell.length_c   1.000
_cell.angle_alpha   90.00
_cell.angle_beta   90.00
_cell.angle_gamma   90.00
#
_symmetry.space_group_name_H-M   'P 1'
#
loop_
_entity.id
_entity.type
_entity.pdbx_description
1 polymer ?
#
loop_
_entity_poly.entity_id
_entity_poly.type
_entity_poly.pdbx_seq_one_letter_code
_entity_poly.pdbx_strand_id
1 'polypeptide(L)'
;ASICDEQAVKLGDIIFEENTAGDEMYVISRGRVEVLVDPTMVGGPGARKRGAGPVTIATLRAGQTFGEISLVDQGLRTASARCAEADTHVLKLPRSKFMRLCDTYPELGYRVMRNIAADLAFKIRGSDLAIREQLLWRPRTAG
;
A
#
# COMPACT_ATOMS: atom_id res chain seq x y z
N ALA A 1 -2.45 -19.00 10.95
CA ALA A 1 -1.75 -18.34 12.05
C ALA A 1 -0.24 -18.43 11.90
N SER A 2 0.27 -19.60 11.58
CA SER A 2 1.72 -19.74 11.53
C SER A 2 2.36 -19.20 10.26
N ILE A 3 1.58 -18.79 9.27
CA ILE A 3 2.13 -18.25 8.03
C ILE A 3 2.44 -16.77 8.11
N CYS A 4 1.96 -16.09 9.13
CA CYS A 4 2.22 -14.67 9.33
C CYS A 4 3.12 -14.48 10.54
N ASP A 5 4.09 -13.59 10.40
CA ASP A 5 4.96 -13.22 11.51
C ASP A 5 4.48 -11.89 12.06
N GLU A 6 4.23 -11.85 13.35
CA GLU A 6 3.84 -10.60 14.00
C GLU A 6 5.07 -9.78 14.35
N GLN A 7 5.03 -8.51 14.03
CA GLN A 7 6.12 -7.59 14.33
C GLN A 7 5.58 -6.36 15.04
N ALA A 8 6.25 -5.99 16.11
CA ALA A 8 5.99 -4.72 16.77
C ALA A 8 6.87 -3.67 16.10
N VAL A 9 6.29 -2.55 15.73
CA VAL A 9 7.04 -1.45 15.11
C VAL A 9 6.89 -0.20 15.96
N LYS A 10 7.93 0.60 15.96
CA LYS A 10 7.96 1.81 16.75
C LYS A 10 7.47 3.00 15.96
N LEU A 11 6.92 3.98 16.66
CA LEU A 11 6.46 5.21 16.03
C LEU A 11 7.59 5.81 15.19
N GLY A 12 7.28 6.08 13.94
CA GLY A 12 8.25 6.67 13.01
C GLY A 12 9.08 5.66 12.23
N ASP A 13 9.03 4.39 12.59
CA ASP A 13 9.79 3.37 11.86
C ASP A 13 9.25 3.22 10.45
N ILE A 14 10.18 3.08 9.50
CA ILE A 14 9.81 2.81 8.11
C ILE A 14 9.70 1.30 7.96
N ILE A 15 8.52 0.85 7.54
CA ILE A 15 8.27 -0.57 7.34
C ILE A 15 8.84 -1.02 6.00
N PHE A 16 8.61 -0.24 4.95
CA PHE A 16 9.30 -0.40 3.68
C PHE A 16 9.31 0.94 2.95
N GLU A 17 10.23 1.06 2.01
CA GLU A 17 10.41 2.31 1.28
C GLU A 17 9.98 2.19 -0.17
N GLU A 18 9.48 3.29 -0.69
CA GLU A 18 9.13 3.44 -2.09
C GLU A 18 10.31 3.10 -2.99
N ASN A 19 10.04 2.46 -4.12
CA ASN A 19 11.04 2.08 -5.11
C ASN A 19 12.04 1.03 -4.64
N THR A 20 11.73 0.33 -3.55
CA THR A 20 12.55 -0.81 -3.12
C THR A 20 11.82 -2.10 -3.43
N ALA A 21 12.58 -3.18 -3.55
CA ALA A 21 12.01 -4.48 -3.80
C ALA A 21 11.39 -5.04 -2.53
N GLY A 22 10.31 -5.80 -2.69
CA GLY A 22 9.68 -6.45 -1.56
C GLY A 22 8.60 -7.38 -2.07
N ASP A 23 8.37 -8.46 -1.34
CA ASP A 23 7.38 -9.45 -1.74
C ASP A 23 6.47 -9.86 -0.61
N GLU A 24 6.29 -8.97 0.38
CA GLU A 24 5.41 -9.25 1.49
C GLU A 24 4.23 -8.31 1.51
N MET A 25 3.11 -8.83 2.01
CA MET A 25 1.95 -8.05 2.37
C MET A 25 1.92 -7.93 3.88
N TYR A 26 1.28 -6.89 4.37
CA TYR A 26 1.15 -6.67 5.81
C TYR A 26 -0.31 -6.44 6.17
N VAL A 27 -0.69 -6.92 7.36
CA VAL A 27 -2.00 -6.65 7.96
C VAL A 27 -1.74 -5.93 9.28
N ILE A 28 -2.44 -4.84 9.51
CA ILE A 28 -2.30 -4.10 10.76
C ILE A 28 -3.19 -4.77 11.80
N SER A 29 -2.56 -5.32 12.85
CA SER A 29 -3.33 -5.92 13.93
C SER A 29 -3.60 -4.92 15.03
N ARG A 30 -2.78 -3.86 15.14
CA ARG A 30 -2.94 -2.83 16.16
C ARG A 30 -2.22 -1.57 15.69
N GLY A 31 -2.81 -0.41 15.96
CA GLY A 31 -2.17 0.86 15.68
C GLY A 31 -2.46 1.42 14.31
N ARG A 32 -1.56 2.20 13.79
CA ARG A 32 -1.76 2.89 12.50
C ARG A 32 -0.47 2.94 11.69
N VAL A 33 -0.66 2.93 10.37
CA VAL A 33 0.44 3.02 9.40
C VAL A 33 0.10 4.11 8.40
N GLU A 34 1.06 4.95 8.08
CA GLU A 34 0.91 5.96 7.04
C GLU A 34 1.54 5.47 5.76
N VAL A 35 0.85 5.72 4.65
CA VAL A 35 1.38 5.44 3.31
C VAL A 35 1.83 6.76 2.73
N LEU A 36 3.09 6.81 2.29
CA LEU A 36 3.71 8.05 1.82
C LEU A 36 4.28 7.89 0.42
N VAL A 37 4.21 8.96 -0.33
CA VAL A 37 4.81 9.04 -1.66
C VAL A 37 5.69 10.28 -1.69
N ASP A 38 6.88 10.15 -2.27
CA ASP A 38 7.77 11.27 -2.45
C ASP A 38 7.47 11.91 -3.80
N PRO A 39 6.96 13.14 -3.84
CA PRO A 39 6.63 13.78 -5.11
C PRO A 39 7.81 13.93 -6.04
N THR A 40 9.02 13.98 -5.51
CA THR A 40 10.20 14.11 -6.37
C THR A 40 10.47 12.85 -7.16
N MET A 41 9.91 11.73 -6.76
CA MET A 41 10.10 10.46 -7.46
C MET A 41 9.07 10.23 -8.54
N VAL A 42 7.89 10.83 -8.42
CA VAL A 42 6.81 10.59 -9.38
C VAL A 42 6.46 11.83 -10.18
N GLY A 43 6.85 13.00 -9.71
CA GLY A 43 6.51 14.23 -10.39
C GLY A 43 7.50 14.59 -11.48
N GLY A 44 7.12 15.52 -12.33
CA GLY A 44 8.01 16.04 -13.32
C GLY A 44 9.04 16.99 -12.72
N PRO A 45 9.74 17.71 -13.59
CA PRO A 45 10.80 18.60 -13.13
C PRO A 45 10.38 19.61 -12.08
N GLY A 46 9.14 20.03 -12.12
CA GLY A 46 8.67 21.03 -11.17
C GLY A 46 8.43 20.50 -9.77
N ALA A 47 8.26 19.21 -9.63
CA ALA A 47 7.92 18.63 -8.33
C ALA A 47 9.03 18.81 -7.30
N ARG A 48 10.26 18.90 -7.76
CA ARG A 48 11.39 19.00 -6.86
C ARG A 48 11.50 20.35 -6.16
N LYS A 49 10.89 21.34 -6.72
CA LYS A 49 11.02 22.68 -6.18
C LYS A 49 10.47 22.83 -4.80
N ARG A 50 9.54 22.02 -4.44
CA ARG A 50 8.93 22.16 -3.14
C ARG A 50 9.84 21.78 -2.02
N GLY A 51 10.75 20.86 -2.27
CA GLY A 51 11.56 20.33 -1.22
C GLY A 51 10.74 19.75 -0.10
N ALA A 52 9.54 19.35 -0.42
CA ALA A 52 8.59 18.97 0.60
C ALA A 52 8.82 17.61 1.17
N GLY A 53 9.59 16.78 0.53
CA GLY A 53 9.77 15.43 1.01
C GLY A 53 8.52 14.59 0.85
N PRO A 54 8.46 13.44 1.53
CA PRO A 54 7.33 12.52 1.38
C PRO A 54 6.03 13.11 1.89
N VAL A 55 4.96 12.77 1.20
CA VAL A 55 3.62 13.23 1.53
C VAL A 55 2.77 12.03 1.90
N THR A 56 2.04 12.13 3.00
CA THR A 56 1.12 11.08 3.42
C THR A 56 -0.10 11.08 2.51
N ILE A 57 -0.34 9.96 1.84
CA ILE A 57 -1.49 9.84 0.95
C ILE A 57 -2.60 8.99 1.56
N ALA A 58 -2.32 8.25 2.60
CA ALA A 58 -3.33 7.46 3.29
C ALA A 58 -2.86 7.12 4.69
N THR A 59 -3.82 6.95 5.60
CA THR A 59 -3.56 6.46 6.94
C THR A 59 -4.40 5.20 7.13
N LEU A 60 -3.74 4.11 7.44
CA LEU A 60 -4.37 2.81 7.58
C LEU A 60 -4.43 2.41 9.03
N ARG A 61 -5.47 1.66 9.38
CA ARG A 61 -5.74 1.28 10.77
C ARG A 61 -5.84 -0.23 10.92
N ALA A 62 -6.02 -0.66 12.15
CA ALA A 62 -6.16 -2.08 12.45
C ALA A 62 -7.23 -2.73 11.56
N GLY A 63 -6.92 -3.89 11.06
CA GLY A 63 -7.80 -4.62 10.14
C GLY A 63 -7.53 -4.35 8.68
N GLN A 64 -6.77 -3.31 8.36
CA GLN A 64 -6.47 -2.99 6.97
C GLN A 64 -5.14 -3.59 6.54
N THR A 65 -4.97 -3.74 5.23
CA THR A 65 -3.77 -4.33 4.65
C THR A 65 -3.02 -3.31 3.82
N PHE A 66 -1.72 -3.56 3.65
CA PHE A 66 -0.92 -2.74 2.77
C PHE A 66 0.21 -3.59 2.18
N GLY A 67 0.75 -3.14 1.07
CA GLY A 67 1.78 -3.89 0.36
C GLY A 67 1.23 -5.05 -0.44
N GLU A 68 -0.08 -5.15 -0.62
CA GLU A 68 -0.71 -6.28 -1.28
C GLU A 68 -0.34 -6.40 -2.76
N ILE A 69 0.05 -5.30 -3.40
CA ILE A 69 0.47 -5.36 -4.80
C ILE A 69 1.68 -6.28 -4.95
N SER A 70 2.56 -6.29 -3.96
CA SER A 70 3.76 -7.12 -4.02
C SER A 70 3.48 -8.61 -3.99
N LEU A 71 2.28 -9.02 -3.62
CA LEU A 71 1.91 -10.43 -3.67
C LEU A 71 1.61 -10.89 -5.09
N VAL A 72 1.07 -10.01 -5.91
CA VAL A 72 0.62 -10.37 -7.25
C VAL A 72 1.51 -9.79 -8.34
N ASP A 73 2.26 -8.76 -8.03
CA ASP A 73 3.16 -8.10 -8.96
C ASP A 73 4.52 -7.93 -8.31
N GLN A 74 5.56 -8.41 -8.93
CA GLN A 74 6.90 -8.37 -8.36
C GLN A 74 7.64 -7.08 -8.63
N GLY A 75 6.92 -6.01 -8.90
CA GLY A 75 7.52 -4.71 -9.10
C GLY A 75 8.04 -4.10 -7.81
N LEU A 76 8.57 -2.90 -7.93
CA LEU A 76 9.04 -2.16 -6.78
C LEU A 76 7.87 -1.61 -5.98
N ARG A 77 8.13 -1.33 -4.73
CA ARG A 77 7.12 -0.71 -3.86
C ARG A 77 6.69 0.63 -4.46
N THR A 78 5.40 0.84 -4.54
CA THR A 78 4.85 2.06 -5.13
C THR A 78 4.73 3.20 -4.13
N ALA A 79 4.94 2.94 -2.87
CA ALA A 79 4.87 3.92 -1.81
C ALA A 79 5.67 3.42 -0.63
N SER A 80 5.96 4.31 0.30
CA SER A 80 6.58 3.95 1.57
C SER A 80 5.50 3.72 2.62
N ALA A 81 5.81 2.91 3.62
CA ALA A 81 4.92 2.70 4.76
C ALA A 81 5.68 3.02 6.04
N ARG A 82 5.08 3.85 6.88
CA ARG A 82 5.71 4.31 8.12
C ARG A 82 4.75 4.14 9.28
N CYS A 83 5.27 3.70 10.40
CA CYS A 83 4.47 3.54 11.61
C CYS A 83 4.02 4.92 12.12
N ALA A 84 2.72 5.08 12.30
CA ALA A 84 2.14 6.38 12.66
C ALA A 84 1.62 6.46 14.08
N GLU A 85 1.74 5.38 14.84
CA GLU A 85 1.23 5.35 16.21
C GLU A 85 2.11 4.44 17.05
N ALA A 86 2.31 4.81 18.31
CA ALA A 86 3.05 3.95 19.23
C ALA A 86 2.30 2.64 19.42
N ASP A 87 3.04 1.59 19.72
CA ASP A 87 2.44 0.27 19.97
C ASP A 87 1.69 -0.28 18.75
N THR A 88 2.26 -0.09 17.58
CA THR A 88 1.71 -0.63 16.34
C THR A 88 2.26 -2.03 16.11
N HIS A 89 1.38 -2.94 15.72
CA HIS A 89 1.74 -4.31 15.42
C HIS A 89 1.23 -4.67 14.02
N VAL A 90 2.08 -5.31 13.23
CA VAL A 90 1.72 -5.73 11.89
C VAL A 90 2.00 -7.22 11.74
N LEU A 91 1.20 -7.87 10.92
CA LEU A 91 1.42 -9.25 10.54
C LEU A 91 2.02 -9.25 9.14
N LYS A 92 3.18 -9.86 9.01
CA LYS A 92 3.89 -9.91 7.75
C LYS A 92 3.61 -11.24 7.05
N LEU A 93 3.16 -11.17 5.82
CA LEU A 93 2.84 -12.36 5.02
C LEU A 93 3.71 -12.38 3.77
N PRO A 94 4.75 -13.23 3.76
CA PRO A 94 5.60 -13.36 2.57
C PRO A 94 4.85 -13.99 1.40
N ARG A 95 5.19 -13.58 0.20
CA ARG A 95 4.55 -14.08 -1.00
C ARG A 95 4.62 -15.60 -1.12
N SER A 96 5.78 -16.18 -0.84
CA SER A 96 5.95 -17.63 -0.96
C SER A 96 5.01 -18.39 -0.05
N LYS A 97 4.82 -17.90 1.17
CA LYS A 97 3.90 -18.54 2.10
C LYS A 97 2.46 -18.35 1.68
N PHE A 98 2.13 -17.19 1.14
CA PHE A 98 0.79 -16.94 0.64
C PHE A 98 0.46 -17.86 -0.55
N MET A 99 1.39 -18.02 -1.46
CA MET A 99 1.18 -18.91 -2.62
C MET A 99 1.01 -20.36 -2.18
N ARG A 100 1.80 -20.78 -1.20
CA ARG A 100 1.65 -22.12 -0.65
C ARG A 100 0.29 -22.32 0.01
N LEU A 101 -0.18 -21.29 0.70
CA LEU A 101 -1.50 -21.34 1.32
C LEU A 101 -2.58 -21.53 0.26
N CYS A 102 -2.48 -20.78 -0.84
CA CYS A 102 -3.45 -20.89 -1.93
C CYS A 102 -3.44 -22.28 -2.56
N ASP A 103 -2.27 -22.87 -2.72
CA ASP A 103 -2.16 -24.21 -3.29
C ASP A 103 -2.70 -25.29 -2.36
N THR A 104 -2.46 -25.11 -1.06
CA THR A 104 -2.88 -26.11 -0.06
C THR A 104 -4.36 -25.98 0.26
N TYR A 105 -4.86 -24.77 0.33
CA TYR A 105 -6.26 -24.49 0.66
C TYR A 105 -6.84 -23.55 -0.40
N PRO A 106 -7.19 -24.09 -1.59
CA PRO A 106 -7.60 -23.24 -2.70
C PRO A 106 -8.82 -22.39 -2.41
N GLU A 107 -9.75 -22.87 -1.60
CA GLU A 107 -10.93 -22.11 -1.27
C GLU A 107 -10.61 -20.88 -0.44
N LEU A 108 -9.72 -21.05 0.53
CA LEU A 108 -9.27 -19.94 1.35
C LEU A 108 -8.44 -18.97 0.52
N GLY A 109 -7.56 -19.52 -0.33
CA GLY A 109 -6.77 -18.70 -1.23
C GLY A 109 -7.62 -17.86 -2.17
N TYR A 110 -8.68 -18.47 -2.68
CA TYR A 110 -9.63 -17.75 -3.54
C TYR A 110 -10.24 -16.57 -2.82
N ARG A 111 -10.67 -16.78 -1.57
CA ARG A 111 -11.30 -15.70 -0.80
C ARG A 111 -10.33 -14.57 -0.52
N VAL A 112 -9.11 -14.89 -0.16
CA VAL A 112 -8.10 -13.87 0.12
C VAL A 112 -7.77 -13.10 -1.15
N MET A 113 -7.57 -13.81 -2.26
CA MET A 113 -7.30 -13.17 -3.54
C MET A 113 -8.45 -12.28 -3.98
N ARG A 114 -9.68 -12.73 -3.77
CA ARG A 114 -10.85 -11.94 -4.13
C ARG A 114 -10.91 -10.66 -3.31
N ASN A 115 -10.58 -10.75 -2.03
CA ASN A 115 -10.57 -9.57 -1.18
C ASN A 115 -9.46 -8.61 -1.56
N ILE A 116 -8.29 -9.12 -1.91
CA ILE A 116 -7.19 -8.29 -2.39
C ILE A 116 -7.59 -7.60 -3.70
N ALA A 117 -8.17 -8.35 -4.62
CA ALA A 117 -8.59 -7.79 -5.89
C ALA A 117 -9.64 -6.71 -5.71
N ALA A 118 -10.61 -6.93 -4.83
CA ALA A 118 -11.64 -5.95 -4.54
C ALA A 118 -11.04 -4.68 -3.92
N ASP A 119 -10.10 -4.86 -3.02
CA ASP A 119 -9.44 -3.73 -2.37
C ASP A 119 -8.64 -2.90 -3.37
N LEU A 120 -7.90 -3.57 -4.26
CA LEU A 120 -7.14 -2.89 -5.30
C LEU A 120 -8.07 -2.18 -6.28
N ALA A 121 -9.17 -2.82 -6.65
CA ALA A 121 -10.15 -2.21 -7.54
C ALA A 121 -10.73 -0.94 -6.93
N PHE A 122 -11.02 -0.99 -5.63
CA PHE A 122 -11.55 0.17 -4.93
C PHE A 122 -10.53 1.31 -4.92
N LYS A 123 -9.28 0.99 -4.66
CA LYS A 123 -8.23 2.00 -4.63
C LYS A 123 -8.00 2.60 -6.02
N ILE A 124 -8.08 1.79 -7.06
CA ILE A 124 -7.93 2.27 -8.43
C ILE A 124 -9.08 3.17 -8.81
N ARG A 125 -10.30 2.80 -8.41
CA ARG A 125 -11.46 3.65 -8.69
C ARG A 125 -11.34 5.01 -8.05
N GLY A 126 -10.84 5.05 -6.84
CA GLY A 126 -10.61 6.32 -6.17
C GLY A 126 -9.64 7.18 -6.94
N SER A 127 -8.56 6.59 -7.43
CA SER A 127 -7.59 7.31 -8.24
C SER A 127 -8.20 7.76 -9.56
N ASP A 128 -8.98 6.90 -10.19
CA ASP A 128 -9.63 7.25 -11.45
C ASP A 128 -10.58 8.41 -11.29
N LEU A 129 -11.34 8.42 -10.21
CA LEU A 129 -12.27 9.52 -9.95
C LEU A 129 -11.52 10.84 -9.79
N ALA A 130 -10.42 10.81 -9.07
CA ALA A 130 -9.62 12.01 -8.88
C ALA A 130 -9.08 12.52 -10.21
N ILE A 131 -8.59 11.62 -11.04
CA ILE A 131 -8.07 11.99 -12.36
C ILE A 131 -9.19 12.54 -13.23
N ARG A 132 -10.34 11.90 -13.22
CA ARG A 132 -11.48 12.36 -14.00
C ARG A 132 -11.90 13.75 -13.61
N GLU A 133 -11.94 14.01 -12.33
CA GLU A 133 -12.33 15.33 -11.86
C GLU A 133 -11.38 16.40 -12.39
N GLN A 134 -10.11 16.12 -12.35
CA GLN A 134 -9.14 17.05 -12.88
C GLN A 134 -9.32 17.30 -14.37
N LEU A 135 -9.58 16.23 -15.10
CA LEU A 135 -9.77 16.35 -16.54
C LEU A 135 -11.05 17.07 -16.90
N LEU A 136 -12.09 16.88 -16.11
CA LEU A 136 -13.36 17.54 -16.36
C LEU A 136 -13.30 19.04 -16.08
N TRP A 137 -12.51 19.43 -15.09
CA TRP A 137 -12.40 20.83 -14.78
C TRP A 137 -11.58 21.62 -15.78
N ARG A 138 -10.53 21.03 -16.31
CA ARG A 138 -9.62 21.72 -17.18
C ARG A 138 -10.12 21.95 -18.60
N PRO A 139 -10.64 20.95 -19.26
CA PRO A 139 -11.02 21.13 -20.67
C PRO A 139 -12.16 22.07 -20.90
N ARG A 140 -12.89 22.39 -19.88
CA ARG A 140 -14.06 23.23 -20.09
C ARG A 140 -13.75 24.60 -20.56
N THR A 141 -12.59 25.07 -20.24
CA THR A 141 -12.19 26.41 -20.66
C THR A 141 -11.92 26.46 -22.14
N ALA A 142 -11.69 25.33 -22.75
CA ALA A 142 -11.43 25.29 -24.18
C ALA A 142 -12.69 25.38 -25.00
N GLY A 143 -13.80 25.05 -24.43
CA GLY A 143 -15.08 25.06 -25.13
C GLY A 143 -15.63 26.45 -25.27
#